data_db36beee2b94e02afa07b9873f3938fc
#
_entry.id   db36beee2b94e02afa07b9873f3938fc
#
_cell.length_a   1.000
_cell.length_b   1.000
_cell.length_c   1.000
_cell.angle_alpha   90.00
_cell.angle_beta   90.00
_cell.angle_gamma   90.00
#
_symmetry.space_group_name_H-M   'P 1'
#
loop_
_entity.id
_entity.type
_entity.pdbx_description
1 polymer ?
#
loop_
_entity_poly.entity_id
_entity_poly.type
_entity_poly.pdbx_seq_one_letter_code
_entity_poly.pdbx_strand_id
1 'polypeptide(L)'
;MLDKIGNWKLKILETGDFKLDGGAMMGTVPKVLWEKTNPSDKLNRIDLSLRCLLLDDGNRRVLIETGIGNKFNEKFKEMFAIKQSHSPLSDTLSNYGYIPTDITDVIITHLHFDHAGGAIRLNSINELVPTFPNAIYHISKKNWNAGIKPNPRDKASYLKENYLPLLDAGVLNLINDTKEIIPGISS
;
A
#
# COMPACT_ATOMS: atom_id res chain seq x y z
N MET A 1 1.11 -7.34 22.21
CA MET A 1 1.57 -6.69 20.95
C MET A 1 1.92 -5.26 21.29
N LEU A 2 2.98 -4.69 20.70
CA LEU A 2 3.35 -3.28 20.94
C LEU A 2 2.23 -2.40 20.35
N ASP A 3 1.62 -1.55 21.18
CA ASP A 3 0.49 -0.70 20.81
C ASP A 3 0.83 0.80 20.84
N LYS A 4 2.09 1.13 21.26
CA LYS A 4 2.58 2.51 21.34
C LYS A 4 4.10 2.57 21.19
N ILE A 5 4.59 3.60 20.46
CA ILE A 5 6.00 3.98 20.35
C ILE A 5 6.08 5.51 20.54
N GLY A 6 6.79 5.97 21.55
CA GLY A 6 6.82 7.39 21.89
C GLY A 6 5.40 7.94 22.13
N ASN A 7 4.99 8.95 21.37
CA ASN A 7 3.64 9.52 21.42
C ASN A 7 2.65 8.84 20.48
N TRP A 8 3.11 7.96 19.58
CA TRP A 8 2.31 7.32 18.56
C TRP A 8 1.61 6.06 19.09
N LYS A 9 0.29 6.01 19.03
CA LYS A 9 -0.50 4.79 19.14
C LYS A 9 -0.45 4.05 17.81
N LEU A 10 -0.25 2.73 17.85
CA LEU A 10 -0.12 1.89 16.66
C LEU A 10 -1.36 1.02 16.47
N LYS A 11 -1.86 0.97 15.23
CA LYS A 11 -2.94 0.07 14.82
C LYS A 11 -2.55 -0.62 13.51
N ILE A 12 -2.60 -1.95 13.50
CA ILE A 12 -2.41 -2.72 12.27
C ILE A 12 -3.77 -2.80 11.56
N LEU A 13 -3.80 -2.37 10.32
CA LEU A 13 -4.95 -2.47 9.45
C LEU A 13 -4.74 -3.66 8.50
N GLU A 14 -5.47 -4.74 8.72
CA GLU A 14 -5.46 -5.89 7.81
C GLU A 14 -6.47 -5.65 6.70
N THR A 15 -5.97 -5.36 5.50
CA THR A 15 -6.79 -4.95 4.36
C THR A 15 -7.12 -6.10 3.41
N GLY A 16 -6.61 -7.28 3.67
CA GLY A 16 -6.89 -8.50 2.91
C GLY A 16 -5.67 -9.37 2.69
N ASP A 17 -5.85 -10.35 1.81
CA ASP A 17 -4.80 -11.28 1.38
C ASP A 17 -4.77 -11.34 -0.15
N PHE A 18 -3.63 -11.74 -0.69
CA PHE A 18 -3.44 -11.95 -2.12
C PHE A 18 -2.35 -12.98 -2.37
N LYS A 19 -2.08 -13.32 -3.62
CA LYS A 19 -1.04 -14.28 -3.98
C LYS A 19 -0.12 -13.74 -5.06
N LEU A 20 1.17 -14.05 -4.92
CA LEU A 20 2.18 -13.83 -5.95
C LEU A 20 2.91 -15.13 -6.27
N ASP A 21 3.53 -15.19 -7.46
CA ASP A 21 4.38 -16.32 -7.85
C ASP A 21 5.51 -16.52 -6.84
N GLY A 22 5.59 -17.72 -6.28
CA GLY A 22 6.57 -18.05 -5.26
C GLY A 22 8.01 -17.98 -5.79
N GLY A 23 8.25 -18.30 -7.06
CA GLY A 23 9.57 -18.16 -7.67
C GLY A 23 9.99 -16.71 -7.81
N ALA A 24 9.07 -15.82 -8.20
CA ALA A 24 9.34 -14.39 -8.26
C ALA A 24 9.67 -13.81 -6.88
N MET A 25 8.94 -14.25 -5.83
CA MET A 25 9.13 -13.75 -4.46
C MET A 25 10.41 -14.30 -3.82
N MET A 26 10.72 -15.57 -4.02
CA MET A 26 11.86 -16.25 -3.39
C MET A 26 13.16 -16.13 -4.20
N GLY A 27 13.09 -15.64 -5.43
CA GLY A 27 14.24 -15.38 -6.29
C GLY A 27 15.04 -16.64 -6.59
N THR A 28 16.30 -16.64 -6.21
CA THR A 28 17.24 -17.76 -6.45
C THR A 28 17.12 -18.92 -5.46
N VAL A 29 16.29 -18.79 -4.42
CA VAL A 29 16.09 -19.87 -3.44
C VAL A 29 15.32 -21.01 -4.10
N PRO A 30 15.83 -22.27 -4.08
CA PRO A 30 15.14 -23.42 -4.67
C PRO A 30 13.75 -23.68 -4.06
N LYS A 31 12.78 -24.01 -4.90
CA LYS A 31 11.39 -24.29 -4.47
C LYS A 31 11.30 -25.31 -3.34
N VAL A 32 12.08 -26.39 -3.42
CA VAL A 32 12.10 -27.46 -2.38
C VAL A 32 12.46 -26.97 -0.99
N LEU A 33 13.07 -25.80 -0.87
CA LEU A 33 13.41 -25.18 0.41
C LEU A 33 12.29 -24.27 0.91
N TRP A 34 11.82 -23.32 0.09
CA TRP A 34 10.83 -22.35 0.53
C TRP A 34 9.39 -22.88 0.57
N GLU A 35 9.05 -23.89 -0.23
CA GLU A 35 7.70 -24.46 -0.23
C GLU A 35 7.32 -25.14 1.10
N LYS A 36 8.31 -25.52 1.91
CA LYS A 36 8.08 -26.09 3.25
C LYS A 36 7.44 -25.09 4.22
N THR A 37 7.76 -23.82 4.07
CA THR A 37 7.25 -22.73 4.92
C THR A 37 6.22 -21.85 4.23
N ASN A 38 6.24 -21.82 2.90
CA ASN A 38 5.34 -21.02 2.07
C ASN A 38 4.72 -21.90 0.97
N PRO A 39 3.75 -22.77 1.30
CA PRO A 39 3.15 -23.69 0.33
C PRO A 39 2.55 -22.94 -0.84
N SER A 40 2.85 -23.39 -2.06
CA SER A 40 2.31 -22.80 -3.27
C SER A 40 1.02 -23.49 -3.74
N ASP A 41 0.16 -22.73 -4.42
CA ASP A 41 -0.99 -23.29 -5.11
C ASP A 41 -0.59 -23.92 -6.48
N LYS A 42 -1.60 -24.43 -7.22
CA LYS A 42 -1.38 -25.06 -8.54
C LYS A 42 -0.75 -24.13 -9.58
N LEU A 43 -0.83 -22.82 -9.38
CA LEU A 43 -0.22 -21.79 -10.21
C LEU A 43 1.12 -21.28 -9.66
N ASN A 44 1.72 -21.99 -8.72
CA ASN A 44 2.97 -21.64 -8.05
C ASN A 44 2.89 -20.34 -7.22
N ARG A 45 1.68 -19.89 -6.83
CA ARG A 45 1.49 -18.68 -6.05
C ARG A 45 1.47 -18.99 -4.55
N ILE A 46 2.13 -18.14 -3.76
CA ILE A 46 2.14 -18.19 -2.28
C ILE A 46 1.21 -17.15 -1.70
N ASP A 47 0.72 -17.38 -0.49
CA ASP A 47 -0.14 -16.45 0.24
C ASP A 47 0.68 -15.28 0.81
N LEU A 48 0.15 -14.07 0.68
CA LEU A 48 0.68 -12.83 1.22
C LEU A 48 -0.45 -12.02 1.85
N SER A 49 -0.17 -11.41 3.00
CA SER A 49 -1.15 -10.56 3.70
C SER A 49 -0.90 -9.08 3.40
N LEU A 50 -1.98 -8.34 3.21
CA LEU A 50 -1.97 -6.89 3.02
C LEU A 50 -2.16 -6.20 4.38
N ARG A 51 -1.11 -5.58 4.87
CA ARG A 51 -1.12 -4.86 6.15
C ARG A 51 -0.66 -3.44 5.97
N CYS A 52 -1.43 -2.52 6.51
CA CYS A 52 -1.06 -1.12 6.65
C CYS A 52 -0.87 -0.81 8.14
N LEU A 53 -0.09 0.21 8.46
CA LEU A 53 0.11 0.65 9.84
C LEU A 53 -0.45 2.06 10.00
N LEU A 54 -1.41 2.21 10.92
CA LEU A 54 -1.92 3.52 11.33
C LEU A 54 -1.21 3.96 12.62
N LEU A 55 -0.67 5.17 12.60
CA LEU A 55 -0.07 5.87 13.71
C LEU A 55 -0.95 7.06 14.08
N ASP A 56 -1.28 7.21 15.38
CA ASP A 56 -2.09 8.31 15.89
C ASP A 56 -1.44 8.91 17.14
N ASP A 57 -1.12 10.21 17.10
CA ASP A 57 -0.58 10.97 18.24
C ASP A 57 -1.64 11.89 18.90
N GLY A 58 -2.90 11.82 18.41
CA GLY A 58 -4.01 12.66 18.81
C GLY A 58 -4.23 13.88 17.91
N ASN A 59 -3.18 14.38 17.25
CA ASN A 59 -3.25 15.51 16.30
C ASN A 59 -3.14 15.05 14.86
N ARG A 60 -2.24 14.09 14.61
CA ARG A 60 -1.97 13.51 13.28
C ARG A 60 -2.36 12.06 13.25
N ARG A 61 -2.83 11.63 12.09
CA ARG A 61 -3.11 10.24 11.75
C ARG A 61 -2.35 9.90 10.49
N VAL A 62 -1.26 9.15 10.68
CA VAL A 62 -0.32 8.78 9.63
C VAL A 62 -0.57 7.35 9.23
N LEU A 63 -0.88 7.11 7.96
CA LEU A 63 -1.04 5.78 7.41
C LEU A 63 0.22 5.38 6.65
N ILE A 64 0.82 4.24 7.00
CA ILE A 64 1.95 3.66 6.27
C ILE A 64 1.41 2.51 5.42
N GLU A 65 1.61 2.58 4.11
CA GLU A 65 1.06 1.74 3.06
C GLU A 65 -0.45 1.92 2.85
N THR A 66 -0.94 1.46 1.70
CA THR A 66 -2.35 1.57 1.33
C THR A 66 -2.95 0.26 0.80
N GLY A 67 -2.17 -0.81 0.72
CA GLY A 67 -2.63 -2.08 0.16
C GLY A 67 -2.94 -1.98 -1.33
N ILE A 68 -3.70 -2.96 -1.84
CA ILE A 68 -4.08 -3.04 -3.26
C ILE A 68 -5.19 -2.06 -3.62
N GLY A 69 -6.09 -1.74 -2.68
CA GLY A 69 -7.31 -0.98 -3.00
C GLY A 69 -8.34 -1.83 -3.75
N ASN A 70 -9.37 -1.19 -4.29
CA ASN A 70 -10.55 -1.89 -4.83
C ASN A 70 -10.91 -1.55 -6.28
N LYS A 71 -10.08 -0.78 -6.99
CA LYS A 71 -10.39 -0.29 -8.34
C LYS A 71 -10.12 -1.27 -9.49
N PHE A 72 -9.45 -2.40 -9.20
CA PHE A 72 -9.06 -3.36 -10.21
C PHE A 72 -10.20 -4.26 -10.67
N ASN A 73 -10.16 -4.68 -11.95
CA ASN A 73 -11.15 -5.56 -12.55
C ASN A 73 -11.02 -7.02 -12.06
N GLU A 74 -12.02 -7.84 -12.36
CA GLU A 74 -12.09 -9.23 -11.90
C GLU A 74 -10.90 -10.07 -12.41
N LYS A 75 -10.44 -9.85 -13.65
CA LYS A 75 -9.28 -10.57 -14.20
C LYS A 75 -8.02 -10.33 -13.36
N PHE A 76 -7.80 -9.09 -12.91
CA PHE A 76 -6.68 -8.75 -12.03
C PHE A 76 -6.85 -9.43 -10.65
N LYS A 77 -8.05 -9.37 -10.09
CA LYS A 77 -8.36 -10.00 -8.80
C LYS A 77 -8.15 -11.51 -8.84
N GLU A 78 -8.57 -12.18 -9.90
CA GLU A 78 -8.35 -13.61 -10.11
C GLU A 78 -6.86 -13.96 -10.27
N MET A 79 -6.12 -13.16 -11.08
CA MET A 79 -4.70 -13.37 -11.31
C MET A 79 -3.90 -13.39 -10.00
N PHE A 80 -4.19 -12.47 -9.11
CA PHE A 80 -3.54 -12.35 -7.81
C PHE A 80 -4.33 -12.98 -6.67
N ALA A 81 -5.43 -13.68 -6.96
CA ALA A 81 -6.30 -14.32 -5.96
C ALA A 81 -6.63 -13.38 -4.77
N ILE A 82 -6.96 -12.13 -5.07
CA ILE A 82 -7.19 -11.09 -4.07
C ILE A 82 -8.43 -11.41 -3.24
N LYS A 83 -8.26 -11.41 -1.91
CA LYS A 83 -9.32 -11.63 -0.92
C LYS A 83 -9.38 -10.43 0.01
N GLN A 84 -10.38 -9.59 -0.17
CA GLN A 84 -10.58 -8.39 0.63
C GLN A 84 -12.05 -7.96 0.60
N SER A 85 -12.47 -7.06 1.51
CA SER A 85 -13.78 -6.43 1.47
C SER A 85 -13.90 -5.48 0.27
N HIS A 86 -15.12 -4.96 0.04
CA HIS A 86 -15.36 -4.00 -1.03
C HIS A 86 -14.62 -2.66 -0.80
N SER A 87 -14.45 -2.26 0.45
CA SER A 87 -13.80 -0.99 0.83
C SER A 87 -12.73 -1.22 1.91
N PRO A 88 -11.66 -1.98 1.62
CA PRO A 88 -10.78 -2.59 2.63
C PRO A 88 -10.16 -1.57 3.61
N LEU A 89 -9.72 -0.40 3.10
CA LEU A 89 -9.16 0.66 3.94
C LEU A 89 -10.23 1.33 4.80
N SER A 90 -11.38 1.70 4.21
CA SER A 90 -12.47 2.35 4.95
C SER A 90 -13.06 1.43 6.01
N ASP A 91 -13.25 0.15 5.67
CA ASP A 91 -13.80 -0.85 6.58
C ASP A 91 -12.87 -1.07 7.79
N THR A 92 -11.56 -1.22 7.54
CA THR A 92 -10.58 -1.40 8.62
C THR A 92 -10.37 -0.15 9.47
N LEU A 93 -10.40 1.05 8.87
CA LEU A 93 -10.34 2.31 9.60
C LEU A 93 -11.56 2.48 10.52
N SER A 94 -12.75 2.12 10.03
CA SER A 94 -14.01 2.23 10.81
C SER A 94 -13.99 1.38 12.07
N ASN A 95 -13.30 0.23 12.08
CA ASN A 95 -13.12 -0.61 13.27
C ASN A 95 -12.37 0.11 14.41
N TYR A 96 -11.64 1.17 14.09
CA TYR A 96 -10.92 2.00 15.04
C TYR A 96 -11.56 3.39 15.24
N GLY A 97 -12.74 3.62 14.64
CA GLY A 97 -13.48 4.88 14.75
C GLY A 97 -12.97 6.00 13.82
N TYR A 98 -12.22 5.66 12.77
CA TYR A 98 -11.72 6.62 11.78
C TYR A 98 -12.41 6.47 10.43
N ILE A 99 -12.42 7.56 9.68
CA ILE A 99 -12.85 7.61 8.28
C ILE A 99 -11.70 8.12 7.40
N PRO A 100 -11.73 7.94 6.07
CA PRO A 100 -10.64 8.37 5.19
C PRO A 100 -10.26 9.85 5.30
N THR A 101 -11.19 10.72 5.62
CA THR A 101 -10.93 12.16 5.80
C THR A 101 -10.18 12.52 7.07
N ASP A 102 -10.04 11.57 8.02
CA ASP A 102 -9.29 11.77 9.26
C ASP A 102 -7.79 11.58 9.07
N ILE A 103 -7.37 10.91 7.99
CA ILE A 103 -5.95 10.67 7.70
C ILE A 103 -5.31 11.97 7.24
N THR A 104 -4.24 12.36 7.93
CA THR A 104 -3.50 13.60 7.67
C THR A 104 -2.29 13.40 6.77
N ASP A 105 -1.71 12.21 6.83
CA ASP A 105 -0.48 11.87 6.12
C ASP A 105 -0.52 10.40 5.68
N VAL A 106 0.00 10.13 4.49
CA VAL A 106 0.21 8.77 3.97
C VAL A 106 1.67 8.62 3.59
N ILE A 107 2.33 7.59 4.09
CA ILE A 107 3.71 7.25 3.72
C ILE A 107 3.68 5.97 2.90
N ILE A 108 4.14 6.04 1.64
CA ILE A 108 4.25 4.87 0.75
C ILE A 108 5.73 4.51 0.63
N THR A 109 6.09 3.30 1.07
CA THR A 109 7.48 2.86 1.06
C THR A 109 7.99 2.64 -0.36
N HIS A 110 7.15 2.08 -1.24
CA HIS A 110 7.42 1.94 -2.67
C HIS A 110 6.12 1.80 -3.48
N LEU A 111 6.21 1.96 -4.80
CA LEU A 111 5.05 2.14 -5.67
C LEU A 111 4.54 0.87 -6.34
N HIS A 112 4.81 -0.33 -5.81
CA HIS A 112 4.19 -1.55 -6.29
C HIS A 112 2.68 -1.54 -5.95
N PHE A 113 1.91 -2.27 -6.75
CA PHE A 113 0.45 -2.21 -6.70
C PHE A 113 -0.15 -2.69 -5.37
N ASP A 114 0.53 -3.57 -4.66
CA ASP A 114 0.13 -4.11 -3.35
C ASP A 114 0.43 -3.17 -2.18
N HIS A 115 1.19 -2.10 -2.41
CA HIS A 115 1.50 -1.05 -1.45
C HIS A 115 0.82 0.28 -1.77
N ALA A 116 0.82 0.68 -3.03
CA ALA A 116 0.30 1.97 -3.48
C ALA A 116 -1.11 1.91 -4.08
N GLY A 117 -1.66 0.71 -4.29
CA GLY A 117 -2.93 0.55 -5.01
C GLY A 117 -4.11 1.25 -4.35
N GLY A 118 -4.18 1.21 -3.02
CA GLY A 118 -5.24 1.86 -2.27
C GLY A 118 -5.07 3.38 -2.07
N ALA A 119 -3.95 3.98 -2.53
CA ALA A 119 -3.78 5.43 -2.47
C ALA A 119 -4.79 6.18 -3.35
N ILE A 120 -5.23 5.55 -4.42
CA ILE A 120 -6.21 6.08 -5.38
C ILE A 120 -7.42 5.15 -5.42
N ARG A 121 -8.61 5.74 -5.46
CA ARG A 121 -9.89 5.06 -5.64
C ARG A 121 -10.68 5.65 -6.80
N LEU A 122 -11.70 4.95 -7.26
CA LEU A 122 -12.72 5.52 -8.14
C LEU A 122 -13.77 6.27 -7.32
N ASN A 123 -14.16 7.47 -7.78
CA ASN A 123 -15.29 8.19 -7.22
C ASN A 123 -16.62 7.70 -7.87
N SER A 124 -17.75 8.30 -7.51
CA SER A 124 -19.08 7.94 -8.01
C SER A 124 -19.28 8.12 -9.52
N ILE A 125 -18.40 8.86 -10.20
CA ILE A 125 -18.42 9.09 -11.64
C ILE A 125 -17.21 8.42 -12.34
N ASN A 126 -16.61 7.42 -11.67
CA ASN A 126 -15.48 6.62 -12.15
C ASN A 126 -14.19 7.41 -12.46
N GLU A 127 -13.95 8.51 -11.77
CA GLU A 127 -12.67 9.22 -11.84
C GLU A 127 -11.71 8.74 -10.75
N LEU A 128 -10.42 8.75 -11.08
CA LEU A 128 -9.34 8.41 -10.15
C LEU A 128 -9.08 9.59 -9.22
N VAL A 129 -9.33 9.39 -7.93
CA VAL A 129 -9.15 10.43 -6.89
C VAL A 129 -8.36 9.87 -5.70
N PRO A 130 -7.64 10.72 -4.95
CA PRO A 130 -6.99 10.30 -3.71
C PRO A 130 -8.01 9.68 -2.73
N THR A 131 -7.64 8.53 -2.15
CA THR A 131 -8.49 7.84 -1.16
C THR A 131 -8.59 8.65 0.13
N PHE A 132 -7.54 9.34 0.50
CA PHE A 132 -7.44 10.18 1.70
C PHE A 132 -7.32 11.66 1.27
N PRO A 133 -8.45 12.35 1.07
CA PRO A 133 -8.47 13.65 0.41
C PRO A 133 -7.79 14.77 1.22
N ASN A 134 -7.66 14.61 2.54
CA ASN A 134 -7.04 15.59 3.43
C ASN A 134 -5.56 15.28 3.69
N ALA A 135 -5.04 14.16 3.19
CA ALA A 135 -3.70 13.70 3.48
C ALA A 135 -2.66 14.25 2.50
N ILE A 136 -1.46 14.49 3.01
CA ILE A 136 -0.25 14.63 2.19
C ILE A 136 0.36 13.24 1.99
N TYR A 137 0.68 12.89 0.74
CA TYR A 137 1.29 11.62 0.40
C TYR A 137 2.80 11.77 0.27
N HIS A 138 3.54 11.10 1.15
CA HIS A 138 4.99 11.14 1.23
C HIS A 138 5.59 9.94 0.52
N ILE A 139 6.40 10.19 -0.51
CA ILE A 139 7.06 9.16 -1.32
C ILE A 139 8.51 9.56 -1.54
N SER A 140 9.46 8.64 -1.41
CA SER A 140 10.84 8.97 -1.74
C SER A 140 10.98 9.30 -3.24
N LYS A 141 11.75 10.30 -3.58
CA LYS A 141 12.00 10.70 -4.97
C LYS A 141 12.63 9.56 -5.78
N LYS A 142 13.43 8.72 -5.15
CA LYS A 142 14.01 7.53 -5.78
C LYS A 142 12.93 6.53 -6.20
N ASN A 143 11.99 6.23 -5.31
CA ASN A 143 10.85 5.36 -5.60
C ASN A 143 9.92 5.96 -6.66
N TRP A 144 9.65 7.27 -6.58
CA TRP A 144 8.89 7.97 -7.59
C TRP A 144 9.51 7.83 -8.98
N ASN A 145 10.81 8.08 -9.09
CA ASN A 145 11.54 7.95 -10.35
C ASN A 145 11.53 6.50 -10.88
N ALA A 146 11.64 5.50 -9.99
CA ALA A 146 11.51 4.10 -10.36
C ALA A 146 10.11 3.79 -10.90
N GLY A 147 9.04 4.33 -10.29
CA GLY A 147 7.67 4.18 -10.78
C GLY A 147 7.43 4.86 -12.13
N ILE A 148 8.02 6.03 -12.37
CA ILE A 148 7.89 6.75 -13.65
C ILE A 148 8.64 6.03 -14.79
N LYS A 149 9.84 5.50 -14.51
CA LYS A 149 10.70 4.77 -15.45
C LYS A 149 11.14 3.43 -14.86
N PRO A 150 10.20 2.49 -14.70
CA PRO A 150 10.53 1.19 -14.12
C PRO A 150 11.45 0.40 -15.05
N ASN A 151 12.33 -0.41 -14.47
CA ASN A 151 13.11 -1.36 -15.25
C ASN A 151 12.19 -2.46 -15.83
N PRO A 152 12.60 -3.15 -16.91
CA PRO A 152 11.75 -4.16 -17.57
C PRO A 152 11.30 -5.30 -16.64
N ARG A 153 12.10 -5.64 -15.62
CA ARG A 153 11.80 -6.72 -14.66
C ARG A 153 10.62 -6.38 -13.76
N ASP A 154 10.57 -5.12 -13.27
CA ASP A 154 9.61 -4.71 -12.24
C ASP A 154 8.41 -3.93 -12.82
N LYS A 155 8.44 -3.65 -14.14
CA LYS A 155 7.45 -2.79 -14.81
C LYS A 155 6.00 -3.21 -14.56
N ALA A 156 5.73 -4.52 -14.47
CA ALA A 156 4.39 -5.04 -14.24
C ALA A 156 3.83 -4.71 -12.85
N SER A 157 4.70 -4.40 -11.87
CA SER A 157 4.30 -4.04 -10.52
C SER A 157 3.99 -2.55 -10.34
N TYR A 158 4.41 -1.70 -11.30
CA TYR A 158 4.23 -0.26 -11.26
C TYR A 158 3.03 0.16 -12.12
N LEU A 159 1.87 0.30 -11.49
CA LEU A 159 0.63 0.72 -12.16
C LEU A 159 0.44 2.22 -11.95
N LYS A 160 0.67 3.01 -13.00
CA LYS A 160 0.69 4.48 -12.94
C LYS A 160 -0.60 5.09 -12.39
N GLU A 161 -1.73 4.44 -12.61
CA GLU A 161 -3.04 4.82 -12.07
C GLU A 161 -3.10 4.83 -10.53
N ASN A 162 -2.15 4.17 -9.87
CA ASN A 162 -2.09 4.11 -8.40
C ASN A 162 -1.45 5.34 -7.76
N TYR A 163 -0.67 6.12 -8.52
CA TYR A 163 0.11 7.21 -7.94
C TYR A 163 0.20 8.49 -8.78
N LEU A 164 0.05 8.44 -10.12
CA LEU A 164 0.05 9.68 -10.92
C LEU A 164 -1.06 10.66 -10.51
N PRO A 165 -2.28 10.22 -10.20
CA PRO A 165 -3.33 11.15 -9.78
C PRO A 165 -3.01 11.91 -8.49
N LEU A 166 -2.07 11.44 -7.66
CA LEU A 166 -1.58 12.19 -6.48
C LEU A 166 -0.85 13.48 -6.87
N LEU A 167 -0.11 13.42 -7.99
CA LEU A 167 0.56 14.60 -8.53
C LEU A 167 -0.45 15.61 -9.07
N ASP A 168 -1.42 15.13 -9.84
CA ASP A 168 -2.48 15.97 -10.45
C ASP A 168 -3.36 16.62 -9.37
N ALA A 169 -3.61 15.91 -8.26
CA ALA A 169 -4.35 16.43 -7.12
C ALA A 169 -3.53 17.41 -6.24
N GLY A 170 -2.22 17.56 -6.47
CA GLY A 170 -1.36 18.44 -5.68
C GLY A 170 -1.08 18.01 -4.24
N VAL A 171 -1.32 16.72 -3.92
CA VAL A 171 -1.16 16.17 -2.55
C VAL A 171 0.14 15.38 -2.36
N LEU A 172 1.01 15.36 -3.39
CA LEU A 172 2.26 14.60 -3.39
C LEU A 172 3.41 15.38 -2.76
N ASN A 173 4.11 14.80 -1.79
CA ASN A 173 5.37 15.30 -1.25
C ASN A 173 6.50 14.31 -1.56
N LEU A 174 7.46 14.74 -2.40
CA LEU A 174 8.63 13.94 -2.75
C LEU A 174 9.78 14.19 -1.77
N ILE A 175 10.21 13.13 -1.09
CA ILE A 175 11.30 13.15 -0.11
C ILE A 175 12.61 12.90 -0.85
N ASN A 176 13.55 13.85 -0.78
CA ASN A 176 14.82 13.78 -1.51
C ASN A 176 15.91 12.99 -0.77
N ASP A 177 15.97 13.13 0.54
CA ASP A 177 17.05 12.59 1.38
C ASP A 177 16.46 11.95 2.65
N THR A 178 17.26 11.11 3.31
CA THR A 178 16.93 10.61 4.64
C THR A 178 16.79 11.77 5.60
N LYS A 179 15.58 12.00 6.08
CA LYS A 179 15.25 13.07 7.02
C LYS A 179 13.97 12.77 7.78
N GLU A 180 13.68 13.56 8.75
CA GLU A 180 12.38 13.56 9.41
C GLU A 180 11.30 14.01 8.40
N ILE A 181 10.32 13.12 8.18
CA ILE A 181 9.18 13.36 7.29
C ILE A 181 8.11 14.13 8.06
N ILE A 182 7.82 13.66 9.25
CA ILE A 182 6.86 14.17 10.21
C ILE A 182 7.55 14.08 11.57
N PRO A 183 7.29 14.98 12.55
CA PRO A 183 7.92 14.91 13.86
C PRO A 183 7.86 13.51 14.48
N GLY A 184 9.03 12.92 14.71
CA GLY A 184 9.21 11.56 15.24
C GLY A 184 9.13 10.43 14.20
N ILE A 185 8.96 10.73 12.91
CA ILE A 185 8.96 9.73 11.81
C ILE A 185 9.98 10.14 10.75
N SER A 186 10.99 9.31 10.53
CA SER A 186 12.06 9.55 9.56
C SER A 186 12.07 8.51 8.44
N SER A 187 12.57 8.90 7.26
CA SER A 187 12.78 8.02 6.11
C SER A 187 14.17 7.38 6.17
#